data_89ae23c93338599a1d2ab87a13b4abf1
#
_entry.id   89ae23c93338599a1d2ab87a13b4abf1
#
_cell.length_a   1.000
_cell.length_b   1.000
_cell.length_c   1.000
_cell.angle_alpha   90.00
_cell.angle_beta   90.00
_cell.angle_gamma   90.00
#
_symmetry.space_group_name_H-M   'P 1'
#
loop_
_entity.id
_entity.type
_entity.pdbx_description
1 polymer ?
#
loop_
_entity_poly.entity_id
_entity_poly.type
_entity_poly.pdbx_seq_one_letter_code
_entity_poly.pdbx_strand_id
1 'polypeptide(L)'
;MKLREIAILATSLLFVTGCSSQPAVVEQIITVESINVSAAQTPQFSRVVALANGSAEIIASMGHLSILIGRDVASDAPALDSVEVVTSGHQIVAEKILALQPDLLIIDDSSGPASAIKVLEAAGVRIVKISEAWQLAEIDRKVGEIAEAMGAVEDGKVLTAALQTSKEKVVQIPAGKTIAFLYLRGGSAVYLIGGKGSGTDSLIAAIGGIDAGAQKFENPFTPMTAEAIAMLNPDVFLVMSKGLESVGGVDGLIALPGIAQTQAGKNRAIVAVDDSLLLSFGPRSYSLLAALSQSIARVLA
;
A
#
# COMPACT_ATOMS: atom_id res chain seq x y z
N MET A 1 -10.81 26.60 84.65
CA MET A 1 -10.22 27.03 83.39
C MET A 1 -9.56 25.78 82.75
N LYS A 2 -10.17 25.18 81.70
CA LYS A 2 -9.74 23.90 81.08
C LYS A 2 -8.97 24.20 79.85
N LEU A 3 -7.69 23.80 79.79
CA LEU A 3 -6.88 23.75 78.52
C LEU A 3 -7.42 22.61 77.64
N ARG A 4 -7.66 22.93 76.38
CA ARG A 4 -7.95 21.96 75.33
C ARG A 4 -6.67 21.71 74.50
N GLU A 5 -6.18 20.50 74.56
CA GLU A 5 -5.09 20.03 73.70
C GLU A 5 -5.64 19.83 72.25
N ILE A 6 -4.89 20.40 71.30
CA ILE A 6 -5.17 20.21 69.84
C ILE A 6 -4.19 19.15 69.37
N ALA A 7 -4.73 17.98 69.03
CA ALA A 7 -3.97 16.92 68.37
C ALA A 7 -3.86 17.23 66.86
N ILE A 8 -2.64 17.39 66.37
CA ILE A 8 -2.32 17.55 64.96
C ILE A 8 -2.18 16.16 64.34
N LEU A 9 -3.15 15.79 63.49
CA LEU A 9 -3.12 14.56 62.72
C LEU A 9 -2.30 14.79 61.43
N ALA A 10 -1.09 14.22 61.36
CA ALA A 10 -0.25 14.28 60.17
C ALA A 10 -0.77 13.22 59.16
N THR A 11 -1.42 13.68 58.13
CA THR A 11 -1.87 12.81 57.01
C THR A 11 -0.73 12.63 56.02
N SER A 12 -0.10 11.46 56.04
CA SER A 12 0.92 11.08 55.05
C SER A 12 0.30 10.82 53.70
N LEU A 13 0.52 11.68 52.73
CA LEU A 13 0.11 11.51 51.32
C LEU A 13 1.11 10.56 50.67
N LEU A 14 0.71 9.30 50.47
CA LEU A 14 1.43 8.35 49.64
C LEU A 14 1.21 8.74 48.13
N PHE A 15 2.24 9.31 47.51
CA PHE A 15 2.29 9.45 46.06
C PHE A 15 2.50 8.07 45.44
N VAL A 16 1.44 7.47 44.95
CA VAL A 16 1.52 6.33 44.04
C VAL A 16 1.91 6.90 42.67
N THR A 17 3.19 6.79 42.32
CA THR A 17 3.65 6.99 40.92
C THR A 17 3.14 5.85 40.12
N GLY A 18 1.91 5.96 39.58
CA GLY A 18 1.41 5.09 38.55
C GLY A 18 2.27 5.30 37.30
N CYS A 19 3.01 4.27 36.89
CA CYS A 19 3.49 4.18 35.51
C CYS A 19 2.27 4.21 34.61
N SER A 20 1.96 5.37 34.04
CA SER A 20 1.02 5.47 32.94
C SER A 20 1.72 4.83 31.72
N SER A 21 1.43 3.56 31.45
CA SER A 21 1.64 3.02 30.11
C SER A 21 0.83 3.92 29.18
N GLN A 22 1.50 4.77 28.42
CA GLN A 22 0.87 5.48 27.30
C GLN A 22 0.15 4.45 26.43
N PRO A 23 -1.13 4.66 26.10
CA PRO A 23 -1.79 3.79 25.15
C PRO A 23 -0.98 3.87 23.85
N ALA A 24 -0.62 2.71 23.31
CA ALA A 24 0.02 2.62 22.01
C ALA A 24 -0.81 3.43 21.02
N VAL A 25 -0.19 4.42 20.40
CA VAL A 25 -0.80 5.16 19.31
C VAL A 25 -0.94 4.18 18.17
N VAL A 26 -2.13 3.59 18.02
CA VAL A 26 -2.51 2.92 16.77
C VAL A 26 -2.56 4.04 15.76
N GLU A 27 -1.52 4.17 14.96
CA GLU A 27 -1.49 5.21 13.96
C GLU A 27 -2.60 4.96 12.95
N GLN A 28 -3.29 6.03 12.61
CA GLN A 28 -4.36 6.05 11.64
C GLN A 28 -3.87 5.38 10.34
N ILE A 29 -4.66 4.47 9.78
CA ILE A 29 -4.34 3.84 8.48
C ILE A 29 -4.06 4.95 7.47
N ILE A 30 -2.90 4.87 6.82
CA ILE A 30 -2.52 5.85 5.80
C ILE A 30 -3.41 5.66 4.59
N THR A 31 -4.16 6.70 4.27
CA THR A 31 -4.93 6.88 3.03
C THR A 31 -4.51 8.20 2.39
N VAL A 32 -4.52 8.27 1.07
CA VAL A 32 -4.19 9.49 0.32
C VAL A 32 -5.06 9.61 -0.91
N GLU A 33 -5.31 10.84 -1.33
CA GLU A 33 -6.07 11.14 -2.55
C GLU A 33 -5.22 10.95 -3.81
N SER A 34 -5.88 10.52 -4.89
CA SER A 34 -5.28 10.42 -6.22
C SER A 34 -5.01 11.80 -6.80
N ILE A 35 -3.89 11.94 -7.51
CA ILE A 35 -3.64 13.09 -8.36
C ILE A 35 -4.43 12.90 -9.64
N ASN A 36 -5.32 13.83 -9.93
CA ASN A 36 -6.19 13.77 -11.09
C ASN A 36 -5.91 14.95 -12.03
N VAL A 37 -5.99 14.71 -13.33
CA VAL A 37 -5.94 15.73 -14.38
C VAL A 37 -7.22 15.70 -15.21
N SER A 38 -7.50 16.80 -15.91
CA SER A 38 -8.64 16.85 -16.83
C SER A 38 -8.24 16.22 -18.16
N ALA A 39 -9.08 15.34 -18.70
CA ALA A 39 -8.89 14.80 -20.04
C ALA A 39 -8.95 15.90 -21.09
N ALA A 40 -7.96 15.92 -21.97
CA ALA A 40 -7.90 16.84 -23.14
C ALA A 40 -8.10 16.09 -24.45
N GLN A 41 -7.90 14.77 -24.45
CA GLN A 41 -8.04 13.93 -25.62
C GLN A 41 -9.29 13.02 -25.53
N THR A 42 -9.82 12.64 -26.69
CA THR A 42 -10.81 11.57 -26.77
C THR A 42 -10.07 10.26 -27.00
N PRO A 43 -10.18 9.28 -26.09
CA PRO A 43 -9.53 7.98 -26.27
C PRO A 43 -10.04 7.25 -27.50
N GLN A 44 -9.21 6.36 -28.06
CA GLN A 44 -9.58 5.50 -29.18
C GLN A 44 -10.64 4.46 -28.81
N PHE A 45 -10.73 4.10 -27.54
CA PHE A 45 -11.60 3.06 -26.98
C PHE A 45 -12.64 3.70 -26.05
N SER A 46 -13.81 3.09 -25.98
CA SER A 46 -14.95 3.59 -25.19
C SER A 46 -15.40 2.65 -24.08
N ARG A 47 -14.92 1.40 -24.10
CA ARG A 47 -15.29 0.34 -23.15
C ARG A 47 -14.05 -0.42 -22.68
N VAL A 48 -13.35 0.15 -21.72
CA VAL A 48 -12.06 -0.36 -21.26
C VAL A 48 -12.22 -1.20 -20.00
N VAL A 49 -11.63 -2.40 -20.00
CA VAL A 49 -11.41 -3.20 -18.79
C VAL A 49 -9.92 -3.13 -18.42
N ALA A 50 -9.60 -2.75 -17.20
CA ALA A 50 -8.25 -2.54 -16.72
C ALA A 50 -7.92 -3.51 -15.56
N LEU A 51 -7.06 -4.50 -15.82
CA LEU A 51 -6.68 -5.54 -14.86
C LEU A 51 -5.20 -5.51 -14.49
N ALA A 52 -4.36 -4.81 -15.25
CA ALA A 52 -2.99 -4.57 -14.86
C ALA A 52 -2.97 -3.79 -13.54
N ASN A 53 -2.09 -4.18 -12.62
CA ASN A 53 -2.02 -3.58 -11.28
C ASN A 53 -1.98 -2.04 -11.33
N GLY A 54 -2.94 -1.36 -10.67
CA GLY A 54 -3.05 0.11 -10.62
C GLY A 54 -3.48 0.79 -11.93
N SER A 55 -3.74 0.05 -13.02
CA SER A 55 -4.11 0.63 -14.33
C SER A 55 -5.46 1.35 -14.30
N ALA A 56 -6.44 0.79 -13.59
CA ALA A 56 -7.76 1.41 -13.47
C ALA A 56 -7.69 2.81 -12.84
N GLU A 57 -6.86 2.96 -11.81
CA GLU A 57 -6.66 4.25 -11.16
C GLU A 57 -5.91 5.24 -12.08
N ILE A 58 -4.91 4.79 -12.82
CA ILE A 58 -4.20 5.64 -13.80
C ILE A 58 -5.17 6.18 -14.85
N ILE A 59 -6.05 5.31 -15.41
CA ILE A 59 -7.07 5.70 -16.38
C ILE A 59 -8.03 6.75 -15.80
N ALA A 60 -8.53 6.51 -14.58
CA ALA A 60 -9.39 7.47 -13.88
C ALA A 60 -8.68 8.81 -13.64
N SER A 61 -7.40 8.76 -13.22
CA SER A 61 -6.58 9.96 -12.93
C SER A 61 -6.23 10.77 -14.18
N MET A 62 -6.20 10.16 -15.36
CA MET A 62 -6.11 10.86 -16.64
C MET A 62 -7.44 11.52 -17.07
N GLY A 63 -8.51 11.41 -16.26
CA GLY A 63 -9.84 11.97 -16.55
C GLY A 63 -10.73 11.06 -17.40
N HIS A 64 -10.38 9.80 -17.56
CA HIS A 64 -11.09 8.84 -18.42
C HIS A 64 -11.93 7.80 -17.66
N LEU A 65 -12.38 8.11 -16.44
CA LEU A 65 -13.20 7.17 -15.63
C LEU A 65 -14.47 6.72 -16.40
N SER A 66 -15.06 7.56 -17.21
CA SER A 66 -16.32 7.25 -17.91
C SER A 66 -16.27 6.11 -18.92
N ILE A 67 -15.07 5.76 -19.42
CA ILE A 67 -14.87 4.63 -20.36
C ILE A 67 -14.47 3.35 -19.64
N LEU A 68 -14.13 3.44 -18.34
CA LEU A 68 -13.70 2.29 -17.55
C LEU A 68 -14.92 1.50 -17.08
N ILE A 69 -15.10 0.29 -17.59
CA ILE A 69 -16.27 -0.56 -17.35
C ILE A 69 -15.98 -1.78 -16.49
N GLY A 70 -14.71 -2.10 -16.25
CA GLY A 70 -14.30 -3.23 -15.41
C GLY A 70 -12.90 -3.05 -14.85
N ARG A 71 -12.70 -3.54 -13.62
CA ARG A 71 -11.44 -3.49 -12.89
C ARG A 71 -11.16 -4.79 -12.14
N ASP A 72 -9.93 -4.95 -11.67
CA ASP A 72 -9.57 -6.00 -10.71
C ASP A 72 -10.03 -5.63 -9.29
N VAL A 73 -10.04 -6.63 -8.39
CA VAL A 73 -10.47 -6.45 -6.98
C VAL A 73 -9.48 -5.61 -6.16
N ALA A 74 -8.21 -5.55 -6.54
CA ALA A 74 -7.18 -4.79 -5.82
C ALA A 74 -7.22 -3.29 -6.13
N SER A 75 -7.83 -2.89 -7.25
CA SER A 75 -8.05 -1.50 -7.64
C SER A 75 -9.28 -0.92 -6.91
N ASP A 76 -9.20 -0.76 -5.59
CA ASP A 76 -10.32 -0.38 -4.71
C ASP A 76 -10.27 1.10 -4.26
N ALA A 77 -9.63 1.98 -5.01
CA ALA A 77 -9.69 3.41 -4.77
C ALA A 77 -11.15 3.91 -4.83
N PRO A 78 -11.58 4.80 -3.91
CA PRO A 78 -12.99 5.28 -3.83
C PRO A 78 -13.55 5.82 -5.16
N ALA A 79 -12.71 6.44 -5.98
CA ALA A 79 -13.10 6.92 -7.31
C ALA A 79 -13.56 5.79 -8.26
N LEU A 80 -13.21 4.53 -7.96
CA LEU A 80 -13.51 3.36 -8.77
C LEU A 80 -14.71 2.55 -8.26
N ASP A 81 -15.41 2.99 -7.22
CA ASP A 81 -16.51 2.23 -6.59
C ASP A 81 -17.64 1.88 -7.58
N SER A 82 -17.87 2.71 -8.58
CA SER A 82 -18.89 2.47 -9.62
C SER A 82 -18.44 1.52 -10.73
N VAL A 83 -17.15 1.14 -10.78
CA VAL A 83 -16.58 0.28 -11.81
C VAL A 83 -16.71 -1.18 -11.39
N GLU A 84 -17.24 -2.04 -12.27
CA GLU A 84 -17.49 -3.44 -11.96
C GLU A 84 -16.20 -4.24 -11.69
N VAL A 85 -16.21 -5.05 -10.62
CA VAL A 85 -15.11 -5.99 -10.32
C VAL A 85 -15.28 -7.27 -11.16
N VAL A 86 -14.36 -7.49 -12.08
CA VAL A 86 -14.40 -8.63 -13.01
C VAL A 86 -13.39 -9.73 -12.71
N THR A 87 -12.77 -9.67 -11.53
CA THR A 87 -11.90 -10.75 -11.02
C THR A 87 -12.51 -11.43 -9.80
N SER A 88 -12.03 -12.63 -9.47
CA SER A 88 -12.30 -13.33 -8.22
C SER A 88 -10.96 -13.56 -7.51
N GLY A 89 -10.68 -12.79 -6.44
CA GLY A 89 -9.32 -12.64 -5.97
C GLY A 89 -8.44 -12.10 -7.11
N HIS A 90 -7.33 -12.76 -7.39
CA HIS A 90 -6.42 -12.38 -8.50
C HIS A 90 -6.72 -13.11 -9.81
N GLN A 91 -7.85 -13.83 -9.91
CA GLN A 91 -8.20 -14.60 -11.10
C GLN A 91 -9.20 -13.85 -11.98
N ILE A 92 -8.90 -13.74 -13.28
CA ILE A 92 -9.80 -13.21 -14.30
C ILE A 92 -11.02 -14.11 -14.43
N VAL A 93 -12.23 -13.53 -14.42
CA VAL A 93 -13.49 -14.20 -14.71
C VAL A 93 -13.91 -13.80 -16.14
N ALA A 94 -13.53 -14.62 -17.13
CA ALA A 94 -13.70 -14.29 -18.54
C ALA A 94 -15.16 -13.99 -18.90
N GLU A 95 -16.12 -14.72 -18.33
CA GLU A 95 -17.55 -14.55 -18.58
C GLU A 95 -18.04 -13.15 -18.15
N LYS A 96 -17.56 -12.64 -17.01
CA LYS A 96 -17.89 -11.27 -16.57
C LYS A 96 -17.37 -10.24 -17.57
N ILE A 97 -16.12 -10.40 -18.03
CA ILE A 97 -15.51 -9.48 -18.99
C ILE A 97 -16.28 -9.51 -20.32
N LEU A 98 -16.59 -10.70 -20.84
CA LEU A 98 -17.36 -10.84 -22.10
C LEU A 98 -18.76 -10.23 -21.98
N ALA A 99 -19.42 -10.35 -20.83
CA ALA A 99 -20.73 -9.73 -20.58
C ALA A 99 -20.67 -8.20 -20.67
N LEU A 100 -19.55 -7.60 -20.33
CA LEU A 100 -19.33 -6.15 -20.46
C LEU A 100 -19.02 -5.70 -21.89
N GLN A 101 -18.76 -6.59 -22.83
CA GLN A 101 -18.44 -6.27 -24.24
C GLN A 101 -17.33 -5.19 -24.35
N PRO A 102 -16.14 -5.40 -23.80
CA PRO A 102 -15.07 -4.42 -23.87
C PRO A 102 -14.50 -4.32 -25.29
N ASP A 103 -14.07 -3.11 -25.65
CA ASP A 103 -13.30 -2.85 -26.88
C ASP A 103 -11.77 -2.83 -26.61
N LEU A 104 -11.37 -2.75 -25.32
CA LEU A 104 -9.98 -2.88 -24.88
C LEU A 104 -9.91 -3.56 -23.51
N LEU A 105 -8.97 -4.51 -23.37
CA LEU A 105 -8.55 -5.11 -22.10
C LEU A 105 -7.06 -4.83 -21.88
N ILE A 106 -6.72 -4.21 -20.75
CA ILE A 106 -5.34 -3.93 -20.34
C ILE A 106 -4.93 -4.92 -19.24
N ILE A 107 -3.88 -5.68 -19.46
CA ILE A 107 -3.33 -6.68 -18.54
C ILE A 107 -1.83 -6.48 -18.31
N ASP A 108 -1.26 -7.18 -17.33
CA ASP A 108 0.18 -7.33 -17.10
C ASP A 108 0.57 -8.80 -16.86
N ASP A 109 1.81 -9.06 -16.45
CA ASP A 109 2.30 -10.42 -16.19
C ASP A 109 1.62 -11.11 -15.00
N SER A 110 1.07 -10.36 -14.05
CA SER A 110 0.32 -10.89 -12.90
C SER A 110 -1.10 -11.33 -13.26
N SER A 111 -1.60 -10.90 -14.41
CA SER A 111 -2.97 -11.16 -14.86
C SER A 111 -3.13 -12.62 -15.32
N GLY A 112 -4.08 -13.34 -14.74
CA GLY A 112 -4.28 -14.75 -15.06
C GLY A 112 -5.62 -15.31 -14.59
N PRO A 113 -5.90 -16.59 -14.86
CA PRO A 113 -5.03 -17.59 -15.51
C PRO A 113 -4.95 -17.43 -17.02
N ALA A 114 -3.89 -17.97 -17.63
CA ALA A 114 -3.69 -17.93 -19.09
C ALA A 114 -4.86 -18.55 -19.90
N SER A 115 -5.59 -19.50 -19.32
CA SER A 115 -6.79 -20.07 -19.95
C SER A 115 -7.91 -19.05 -20.11
N ALA A 116 -8.12 -18.16 -19.13
CA ALA A 116 -9.12 -17.10 -19.24
C ALA A 116 -8.72 -16.07 -20.31
N ILE A 117 -7.43 -15.71 -20.38
CA ILE A 117 -6.89 -14.81 -21.42
C ILE A 117 -7.15 -15.40 -22.81
N LYS A 118 -6.87 -16.69 -23.03
CA LYS A 118 -7.15 -17.36 -24.31
C LYS A 118 -8.62 -17.35 -24.69
N VAL A 119 -9.54 -17.48 -23.74
CA VAL A 119 -10.98 -17.36 -23.99
C VAL A 119 -11.34 -15.97 -24.48
N LEU A 120 -10.79 -14.93 -23.89
CA LEU A 120 -11.02 -13.54 -24.29
C LEU A 120 -10.42 -13.23 -25.69
N GLU A 121 -9.21 -13.73 -25.97
CA GLU A 121 -8.59 -13.64 -27.30
C GLU A 121 -9.44 -14.32 -28.37
N ALA A 122 -9.90 -15.55 -28.08
CA ALA A 122 -10.76 -16.31 -29.02
C ALA A 122 -12.11 -15.63 -29.27
N ALA A 123 -12.62 -14.86 -28.32
CA ALA A 123 -13.81 -14.03 -28.44
C ALA A 123 -13.57 -12.69 -29.18
N GLY A 124 -12.33 -12.41 -29.60
CA GLY A 124 -11.98 -11.20 -30.35
C GLY A 124 -11.80 -9.94 -29.51
N VAL A 125 -11.66 -10.08 -28.18
CA VAL A 125 -11.34 -8.93 -27.31
C VAL A 125 -9.93 -8.44 -27.61
N ARG A 126 -9.77 -7.13 -27.86
CA ARG A 126 -8.43 -6.54 -28.01
C ARG A 126 -7.73 -6.51 -26.67
N ILE A 127 -6.61 -7.20 -26.57
CA ILE A 127 -5.80 -7.27 -25.34
C ILE A 127 -4.48 -6.54 -25.55
N VAL A 128 -4.15 -5.63 -24.62
CA VAL A 128 -2.86 -4.97 -24.56
C VAL A 128 -2.19 -5.35 -23.25
N LYS A 129 -0.99 -5.91 -23.33
CA LYS A 129 -0.17 -6.24 -22.18
C LYS A 129 0.83 -5.12 -21.93
N ILE A 130 0.81 -4.54 -20.73
CA ILE A 130 1.76 -3.54 -20.27
C ILE A 130 2.79 -4.16 -19.33
N SER A 131 3.91 -3.46 -19.15
CA SER A 131 4.95 -3.89 -18.23
C SER A 131 4.56 -3.62 -16.77
N GLU A 132 4.86 -4.54 -15.87
CA GLU A 132 4.70 -4.32 -14.43
C GLU A 132 5.59 -3.17 -13.93
N ALA A 133 5.19 -2.54 -12.84
CA ALA A 133 5.98 -1.53 -12.14
C ALA A 133 6.07 -1.89 -10.66
N TRP A 134 7.29 -2.15 -10.20
CA TRP A 134 7.62 -2.48 -8.81
C TRP A 134 8.56 -1.45 -8.18
N GLN A 135 8.82 -0.35 -8.90
CA GLN A 135 9.66 0.76 -8.43
C GLN A 135 9.04 2.11 -8.79
N LEU A 136 9.29 3.11 -7.96
CA LEU A 136 8.83 4.48 -8.22
C LEU A 136 9.30 5.04 -9.56
N ALA A 137 10.51 4.68 -9.99
CA ALA A 137 11.07 5.12 -11.27
C ALA A 137 10.33 4.57 -12.49
N GLU A 138 9.50 3.54 -12.32
CA GLU A 138 8.76 2.88 -13.40
C GLU A 138 7.34 3.44 -13.58
N ILE A 139 6.87 4.31 -12.67
CA ILE A 139 5.51 4.87 -12.73
C ILE A 139 5.27 5.64 -14.02
N ASP A 140 6.23 6.49 -14.42
CA ASP A 140 6.10 7.31 -15.63
C ASP A 140 5.97 6.44 -16.89
N ARG A 141 6.77 5.36 -16.99
CA ARG A 141 6.67 4.37 -18.07
C ARG A 141 5.30 3.71 -18.08
N LYS A 142 4.82 3.26 -16.92
CA LYS A 142 3.52 2.60 -16.79
C LYS A 142 2.36 3.52 -17.20
N VAL A 143 2.38 4.79 -16.77
CA VAL A 143 1.41 5.79 -17.21
C VAL A 143 1.47 5.97 -18.74
N GLY A 144 2.68 6.05 -19.31
CA GLY A 144 2.89 6.19 -20.75
C GLY A 144 2.33 4.99 -21.53
N GLU A 145 2.63 3.76 -21.13
CA GLU A 145 2.15 2.53 -21.78
C GLU A 145 0.60 2.44 -21.76
N ILE A 146 -0.04 2.81 -20.63
CA ILE A 146 -1.50 2.83 -20.52
C ILE A 146 -2.09 3.93 -21.42
N ALA A 147 -1.51 5.12 -21.42
CA ALA A 147 -1.95 6.24 -22.26
C ALA A 147 -1.81 5.90 -23.76
N GLU A 148 -0.73 5.24 -24.15
CA GLU A 148 -0.53 4.73 -25.51
C GLU A 148 -1.57 3.67 -25.89
N ALA A 149 -1.83 2.70 -25.02
CA ALA A 149 -2.83 1.66 -25.23
C ALA A 149 -4.22 2.24 -25.48
N MET A 150 -4.56 3.37 -24.85
CA MET A 150 -5.83 4.06 -24.98
C MET A 150 -5.89 5.09 -26.12
N GLY A 151 -4.74 5.50 -26.67
CA GLY A 151 -4.65 6.61 -27.61
C GLY A 151 -4.80 7.99 -26.94
N ALA A 152 -4.43 8.11 -25.65
CA ALA A 152 -4.54 9.33 -24.84
C ALA A 152 -3.17 9.83 -24.34
N VAL A 153 -2.17 9.84 -25.22
CA VAL A 153 -0.73 10.08 -24.88
C VAL A 153 -0.51 11.43 -24.22
N GLU A 154 -1.18 12.51 -24.65
CA GLU A 154 -0.99 13.83 -24.05
C GLU A 154 -1.55 13.89 -22.64
N ASP A 155 -2.69 13.23 -22.35
CA ASP A 155 -3.23 13.14 -21.00
C ASP A 155 -2.29 12.37 -20.06
N GLY A 156 -1.64 11.31 -20.56
CA GLY A 156 -0.58 10.61 -19.84
C GLY A 156 0.62 11.50 -19.48
N LYS A 157 1.07 12.34 -20.42
CA LYS A 157 2.16 13.32 -20.15
C LYS A 157 1.76 14.35 -19.10
N VAL A 158 0.53 14.86 -19.16
CA VAL A 158 0.00 15.82 -18.16
C VAL A 158 -0.06 15.17 -16.78
N LEU A 159 -0.55 13.93 -16.68
CA LEU A 159 -0.56 13.19 -15.41
C LEU A 159 0.87 12.98 -14.88
N THR A 160 1.80 12.52 -15.70
CA THR A 160 3.20 12.33 -15.32
C THR A 160 3.83 13.63 -14.78
N ALA A 161 3.61 14.76 -15.42
CA ALA A 161 4.10 16.07 -14.96
C ALA A 161 3.52 16.43 -13.57
N ALA A 162 2.23 16.19 -13.34
CA ALA A 162 1.58 16.42 -12.06
C ALA A 162 2.15 15.50 -10.95
N LEU A 163 2.45 14.24 -11.26
CA LEU A 163 3.06 13.28 -10.36
C LEU A 163 4.48 13.73 -9.94
N GLN A 164 5.30 14.20 -10.87
CA GLN A 164 6.64 14.70 -10.57
C GLN A 164 6.63 15.89 -9.61
N THR A 165 5.66 16.79 -9.73
CA THR A 165 5.47 17.92 -8.79
C THR A 165 5.17 17.44 -7.36
N SER A 166 4.49 16.31 -7.20
CA SER A 166 4.21 15.71 -5.88
C SER A 166 5.42 15.05 -5.26
N LYS A 167 6.34 14.50 -6.08
CA LYS A 167 7.58 13.89 -5.62
C LYS A 167 8.47 14.89 -4.84
N GLU A 168 8.49 16.15 -5.23
CA GLU A 168 9.28 17.20 -4.60
C GLU A 168 8.89 17.49 -3.13
N LYS A 169 7.72 17.04 -2.70
CA LYS A 169 7.17 17.27 -1.35
C LYS A 169 7.58 16.21 -0.32
N VAL A 170 8.31 15.17 -0.75
CA VAL A 170 8.70 14.08 0.14
C VAL A 170 9.81 14.52 1.10
N VAL A 171 9.54 14.41 2.40
CA VAL A 171 10.51 14.71 3.47
C VAL A 171 11.23 13.42 3.87
N GLN A 172 12.51 13.51 4.18
CA GLN A 172 13.29 12.35 4.61
C GLN A 172 13.06 12.05 6.09
N ILE A 173 12.98 10.78 6.46
CA ILE A 173 12.95 10.34 7.87
C ILE A 173 14.36 10.45 8.49
N PRO A 174 14.50 10.35 9.84
CA PRO A 174 15.81 10.33 10.48
C PRO A 174 16.72 9.25 9.91
N ALA A 175 17.98 9.60 9.63
CA ALA A 175 18.95 8.72 9.01
C ALA A 175 19.22 7.44 9.84
N GLY A 176 19.49 6.33 9.18
CA GLY A 176 19.86 5.06 9.80
C GLY A 176 18.69 4.25 10.34
N LYS A 177 17.44 4.69 10.15
CA LYS A 177 16.25 3.97 10.59
C LYS A 177 15.92 2.81 9.68
N THR A 178 15.68 1.64 10.29
CA THR A 178 15.38 0.39 9.61
C THR A 178 13.88 0.09 9.64
N ILE A 179 13.34 -0.27 8.49
CA ILE A 179 11.92 -0.60 8.30
C ILE A 179 11.82 -2.00 7.71
N ALA A 180 10.91 -2.83 8.21
CA ALA A 180 10.62 -4.11 7.59
C ALA A 180 9.16 -4.16 7.14
N PHE A 181 8.93 -4.46 5.87
CA PHE A 181 7.59 -4.72 5.36
C PHE A 181 7.16 -6.15 5.66
N LEU A 182 5.96 -6.29 6.22
CA LEU A 182 5.34 -7.60 6.46
C LEU A 182 4.05 -7.72 5.63
N TYR A 183 4.03 -8.71 4.76
CA TYR A 183 2.83 -9.11 4.02
C TYR A 183 2.08 -10.17 4.81
N LEU A 184 0.88 -9.84 5.29
CA LEU A 184 0.10 -10.66 6.20
C LEU A 184 -1.25 -11.04 5.57
N ARG A 185 -1.63 -12.30 5.69
CA ARG A 185 -2.95 -12.84 5.35
C ARG A 185 -3.32 -13.92 6.35
N GLY A 186 -3.79 -13.50 7.55
CA GLY A 186 -4.05 -14.38 8.69
C GLY A 186 -5.04 -15.49 8.38
N GLY A 187 -6.12 -15.19 7.64
CA GLY A 187 -7.13 -16.19 7.24
C GLY A 187 -6.58 -17.31 6.34
N SER A 188 -5.47 -17.06 5.64
CA SER A 188 -4.78 -18.05 4.78
C SER A 188 -3.47 -18.54 5.39
N ALA A 189 -3.11 -18.08 6.60
CA ALA A 189 -1.83 -18.34 7.27
C ALA A 189 -0.60 -17.99 6.40
N VAL A 190 -0.71 -16.96 5.55
CA VAL A 190 0.39 -16.46 4.73
C VAL A 190 1.05 -15.30 5.44
N TYR A 191 2.31 -15.46 5.83
CA TYR A 191 3.13 -14.47 6.50
C TYR A 191 4.47 -14.38 5.79
N LEU A 192 4.75 -13.22 5.16
CA LEU A 192 5.97 -13.00 4.39
C LEU A 192 6.65 -11.70 4.81
N ILE A 193 7.95 -11.66 4.64
CA ILE A 193 8.78 -10.45 4.76
C ILE A 193 9.09 -9.95 3.35
N GLY A 194 8.88 -8.67 3.11
CA GLY A 194 9.33 -8.01 1.88
C GLY A 194 10.85 -7.96 1.84
N GLY A 195 11.42 -8.35 0.71
CA GLY A 195 12.84 -8.29 0.41
C GLY A 195 13.11 -7.41 -0.80
N LYS A 196 14.26 -7.60 -1.43
CA LYS A 196 14.69 -6.87 -2.62
C LYS A 196 13.74 -7.11 -3.79
N GLY A 197 13.21 -6.02 -4.35
CA GLY A 197 12.23 -6.08 -5.44
C GLY A 197 10.78 -6.34 -4.99
N SER A 198 10.48 -6.25 -3.70
CA SER A 198 9.10 -6.34 -3.19
C SER A 198 8.25 -5.12 -3.55
N GLY A 199 8.87 -4.06 -4.06
CA GLY A 199 8.26 -2.76 -4.29
C GLY A 199 8.40 -1.83 -3.09
N THR A 200 8.15 -2.32 -1.88
CA THR A 200 8.30 -1.52 -0.66
C THR A 200 9.74 -1.05 -0.43
N ASP A 201 10.73 -1.79 -0.89
CA ASP A 201 12.14 -1.40 -0.86
C ASP A 201 12.37 -0.04 -1.55
N SER A 202 11.73 0.20 -2.71
CA SER A 202 11.82 1.49 -3.41
C SER A 202 11.10 2.62 -2.68
N LEU A 203 9.98 2.35 -2.00
CA LEU A 203 9.24 3.33 -1.19
C LEU A 203 10.03 3.72 0.06
N ILE A 204 10.58 2.72 0.77
CA ILE A 204 11.39 2.91 1.97
C ILE A 204 12.66 3.70 1.65
N ALA A 205 13.35 3.37 0.56
CA ALA A 205 14.53 4.10 0.10
C ALA A 205 14.21 5.57 -0.26
N ALA A 206 13.07 5.82 -0.92
CA ALA A 206 12.66 7.16 -1.32
C ALA A 206 12.43 8.13 -0.15
N ILE A 207 12.06 7.63 1.01
CA ILE A 207 11.91 8.42 2.25
C ILE A 207 13.17 8.44 3.13
N GLY A 208 14.30 7.89 2.64
CA GLY A 208 15.59 7.85 3.37
C GLY A 208 15.69 6.74 4.41
N GLY A 209 14.77 5.77 4.41
CA GLY A 209 14.80 4.60 5.27
C GLY A 209 15.71 3.50 4.74
N ILE A 210 16.04 2.56 5.61
CA ILE A 210 16.76 1.35 5.28
C ILE A 210 15.76 0.18 5.30
N ASP A 211 15.54 -0.47 4.17
CA ASP A 211 14.73 -1.68 4.14
C ASP A 211 15.51 -2.86 4.73
N ALA A 212 15.12 -3.29 5.94
CA ALA A 212 15.79 -4.36 6.66
C ALA A 212 15.67 -5.71 5.91
N GLY A 213 14.53 -5.96 5.26
CA GLY A 213 14.30 -7.16 4.47
C GLY A 213 15.14 -7.18 3.20
N ALA A 214 15.14 -6.08 2.43
CA ALA A 214 15.91 -5.97 1.19
C ALA A 214 17.43 -6.06 1.42
N GLN A 215 17.92 -5.69 2.61
CA GLN A 215 19.34 -5.89 2.98
C GLN A 215 19.72 -7.35 3.23
N LYS A 216 18.77 -8.24 3.48
CA LYS A 216 19.01 -9.62 3.89
C LYS A 216 18.47 -10.66 2.91
N PHE A 217 17.42 -10.32 2.18
CA PHE A 217 16.72 -11.26 1.31
C PHE A 217 16.72 -10.76 -0.13
N GLU A 218 17.32 -11.54 -1.03
CA GLU A 218 17.36 -11.25 -2.48
C GLU A 218 16.02 -11.53 -3.18
N ASN A 219 15.16 -12.36 -2.58
CA ASN A 219 13.82 -12.62 -3.13
C ASN A 219 12.83 -11.53 -2.70
N PRO A 220 11.88 -11.12 -3.57
CA PRO A 220 10.88 -10.13 -3.24
C PRO A 220 10.06 -10.45 -1.99
N PHE A 221 9.79 -11.73 -1.75
CA PHE A 221 9.09 -12.20 -0.56
C PHE A 221 9.74 -13.46 0.00
N THR A 222 9.95 -13.46 1.32
CA THR A 222 10.55 -14.58 2.07
C THR A 222 9.60 -14.99 3.20
N PRO A 223 9.40 -16.28 3.50
CA PRO A 223 8.58 -16.72 4.62
C PRO A 223 9.01 -16.09 5.95
N MET A 224 8.04 -15.59 6.71
CA MET A 224 8.27 -14.97 8.01
C MET A 224 8.47 -16.05 9.07
N THR A 225 9.68 -16.17 9.63
CA THR A 225 9.99 -17.01 10.79
C THR A 225 10.44 -16.16 11.96
N ALA A 226 10.38 -16.70 13.19
CA ALA A 226 10.85 -16.00 14.37
C ALA A 226 12.33 -15.61 14.26
N GLU A 227 13.15 -16.47 13.68
CA GLU A 227 14.59 -16.26 13.47
C GLU A 227 14.83 -15.14 12.44
N ALA A 228 14.09 -15.15 11.32
CA ALA A 228 14.20 -14.11 10.31
C ALA A 228 13.81 -12.74 10.89
N ILE A 229 12.72 -12.65 11.64
CA ILE A 229 12.28 -11.43 12.31
C ILE A 229 13.31 -10.95 13.35
N ALA A 230 13.83 -11.86 14.18
CA ALA A 230 14.85 -11.52 15.18
C ALA A 230 16.15 -11.01 14.53
N MET A 231 16.56 -11.59 13.39
CA MET A 231 17.73 -11.16 12.63
C MET A 231 17.55 -9.75 12.04
N LEU A 232 16.35 -9.40 11.56
CA LEU A 232 16.06 -8.08 11.01
C LEU A 232 16.03 -7.01 12.09
N ASN A 233 15.39 -7.31 13.24
CA ASN A 233 15.21 -6.39 14.37
C ASN A 233 14.95 -4.93 13.97
N PRO A 234 13.91 -4.62 13.15
CA PRO A 234 13.71 -3.30 12.60
C PRO A 234 13.26 -2.28 13.66
N ASP A 235 13.42 -0.99 13.35
CA ASP A 235 12.86 0.12 14.15
C ASP A 235 11.33 0.26 13.95
N VAL A 236 10.83 -0.06 12.74
CA VAL A 236 9.41 0.06 12.37
C VAL A 236 8.97 -1.15 11.54
N PHE A 237 7.77 -1.66 11.80
CA PHE A 237 7.06 -2.54 10.89
C PHE A 237 6.11 -1.73 9.99
N LEU A 238 6.21 -1.95 8.68
CA LEU A 238 5.28 -1.47 7.68
C LEU A 238 4.36 -2.63 7.29
N VAL A 239 3.04 -2.41 7.31
CA VAL A 239 2.05 -3.44 7.00
C VAL A 239 0.91 -2.88 6.15
N MET A 240 0.18 -3.75 5.46
CA MET A 240 -1.10 -3.39 4.85
C MET A 240 -2.24 -3.49 5.86
N SER A 241 -3.23 -2.60 5.79
CA SER A 241 -4.30 -2.47 6.77
C SER A 241 -5.14 -3.75 6.92
N LYS A 242 -5.61 -4.32 5.81
CA LYS A 242 -6.38 -5.59 5.82
C LYS A 242 -5.52 -6.77 6.30
N GLY A 243 -4.20 -6.73 6.01
CA GLY A 243 -3.23 -7.68 6.54
C GLY A 243 -3.12 -7.60 8.05
N LEU A 244 -2.99 -6.40 8.60
CA LEU A 244 -2.94 -6.15 10.05
C LEU A 244 -4.24 -6.59 10.74
N GLU A 245 -5.40 -6.24 10.18
CA GLU A 245 -6.71 -6.67 10.68
C GLU A 245 -6.84 -8.20 10.71
N SER A 246 -6.34 -8.88 9.66
CA SER A 246 -6.44 -10.34 9.52
C SER A 246 -5.70 -11.13 10.61
N VAL A 247 -4.76 -10.51 11.30
CA VAL A 247 -4.02 -11.11 12.43
C VAL A 247 -4.49 -10.61 13.78
N GLY A 248 -5.54 -9.78 13.85
CA GLY A 248 -6.09 -9.25 15.11
C GLY A 248 -5.52 -7.89 15.50
N GLY A 249 -5.12 -7.09 14.52
CA GLY A 249 -4.58 -5.74 14.73
C GLY A 249 -3.16 -5.76 15.31
N VAL A 250 -2.78 -4.65 15.94
CA VAL A 250 -1.44 -4.47 16.52
C VAL A 250 -1.13 -5.52 17.59
N ASP A 251 -2.09 -5.85 18.46
CA ASP A 251 -1.89 -6.83 19.52
C ASP A 251 -1.67 -8.24 18.94
N GLY A 252 -2.46 -8.61 17.93
CA GLY A 252 -2.30 -9.87 17.23
C GLY A 252 -0.98 -9.96 16.48
N LEU A 253 -0.54 -8.89 15.82
CA LEU A 253 0.78 -8.83 15.17
C LEU A 253 1.91 -9.04 16.19
N ILE A 254 1.85 -8.34 17.34
CA ILE A 254 2.87 -8.46 18.40
C ILE A 254 2.93 -9.88 18.97
N ALA A 255 1.79 -10.58 19.01
CA ALA A 255 1.73 -11.97 19.48
C ALA A 255 2.35 -12.98 18.49
N LEU A 256 2.59 -12.59 17.23
CA LEU A 256 3.26 -13.47 16.28
C LEU A 256 4.72 -13.76 16.68
N PRO A 257 5.23 -14.98 16.38
CA PRO A 257 6.57 -15.40 16.79
C PRO A 257 7.67 -14.43 16.31
N GLY A 258 8.53 -13.99 17.24
CA GLY A 258 9.66 -13.11 16.97
C GLY A 258 9.36 -11.60 17.00
N ILE A 259 8.12 -11.17 16.81
CA ILE A 259 7.77 -9.75 16.69
C ILE A 259 8.02 -8.99 18.00
N ALA A 260 7.48 -9.47 19.14
CA ALA A 260 7.59 -8.79 20.43
C ALA A 260 9.04 -8.57 20.93
N GLN A 261 10.01 -9.32 20.43
CA GLN A 261 11.42 -9.24 20.83
C GLN A 261 12.18 -8.14 20.06
N THR A 262 11.66 -7.69 18.89
CA THR A 262 12.29 -6.64 18.07
C THR A 262 12.13 -5.24 18.68
N GLN A 263 12.91 -4.27 18.20
CA GLN A 263 12.74 -2.85 18.58
C GLN A 263 11.34 -2.35 18.21
N ALA A 264 10.90 -2.61 16.97
CA ALA A 264 9.56 -2.23 16.51
C ALA A 264 8.45 -2.87 17.36
N GLY A 265 8.58 -4.15 17.71
CA GLY A 265 7.59 -4.86 18.54
C GLY A 265 7.51 -4.30 19.97
N LYS A 266 8.65 -4.07 20.62
CA LYS A 266 8.73 -3.48 21.98
C LYS A 266 8.13 -2.08 22.05
N ASN A 267 8.39 -1.26 21.03
CA ASN A 267 7.92 0.11 20.94
C ASN A 267 6.54 0.21 20.30
N ARG A 268 5.97 -0.90 19.84
CA ARG A 268 4.72 -0.94 19.06
C ARG A 268 4.78 -0.02 17.83
N ALA A 269 5.96 0.16 17.24
CA ALA A 269 6.21 1.03 16.10
C ALA A 269 5.74 0.34 14.81
N ILE A 270 4.44 0.41 14.55
CA ILE A 270 3.75 -0.23 13.43
C ILE A 270 3.04 0.85 12.62
N VAL A 271 3.32 0.90 11.33
CA VAL A 271 2.66 1.81 10.38
C VAL A 271 1.83 0.99 9.42
N ALA A 272 0.53 1.26 9.37
CA ALA A 272 -0.42 0.60 8.49
C ALA A 272 -0.77 1.51 7.30
N VAL A 273 -0.77 0.94 6.11
CA VAL A 273 -1.12 1.60 4.84
C VAL A 273 -2.29 0.86 4.21
N ASP A 274 -3.21 1.59 3.60
CA ASP A 274 -4.29 0.99 2.82
C ASP A 274 -3.73 0.03 1.76
N ASP A 275 -4.37 -1.13 1.61
CA ASP A 275 -3.88 -2.22 0.74
C ASP A 275 -3.74 -1.78 -0.72
N SER A 276 -4.63 -0.92 -1.21
CA SER A 276 -4.61 -0.44 -2.59
C SER A 276 -3.49 0.55 -2.89
N LEU A 277 -2.81 1.07 -1.86
CA LEU A 277 -1.77 2.08 -2.02
C LEU A 277 -0.37 1.49 -2.12
N LEU A 278 -0.07 0.52 -1.25
CA LEU A 278 1.33 0.17 -0.96
C LEU A 278 2.05 -0.47 -2.15
N LEU A 279 1.35 -1.27 -2.94
CA LEU A 279 1.94 -2.03 -4.05
C LEU A 279 1.36 -1.66 -5.43
N SER A 280 0.51 -0.63 -5.52
CA SER A 280 -0.14 -0.26 -6.80
C SER A 280 0.78 0.46 -7.78
N PHE A 281 1.78 1.19 -7.29
CA PHE A 281 2.67 2.03 -8.11
C PHE A 281 1.87 2.86 -9.14
N GLY A 282 0.91 3.62 -8.63
CA GLY A 282 -0.03 4.43 -9.37
C GLY A 282 0.00 5.91 -8.98
N PRO A 283 -1.06 6.66 -9.30
CA PRO A 283 -1.13 8.13 -9.12
C PRO A 283 -1.01 8.60 -7.66
N ARG A 284 -1.27 7.72 -6.68
CA ARG A 284 -1.17 8.02 -5.25
C ARG A 284 0.22 7.79 -4.66
N SER A 285 1.17 7.17 -5.39
CA SER A 285 2.44 6.71 -4.82
C SER A 285 3.28 7.84 -4.23
N TYR A 286 3.36 9.01 -4.87
CA TYR A 286 4.13 10.14 -4.32
C TYR A 286 3.44 10.82 -3.14
N SER A 287 2.10 10.90 -3.15
CA SER A 287 1.33 11.36 -1.98
C SER A 287 1.49 10.41 -0.80
N LEU A 288 1.53 9.10 -1.08
CA LEU A 288 1.82 8.07 -0.08
C LEU A 288 3.19 8.28 0.56
N LEU A 289 4.25 8.58 -0.20
CA LEU A 289 5.59 8.80 0.35
C LEU A 289 5.60 9.92 1.41
N ALA A 290 4.91 11.03 1.14
CA ALA A 290 4.83 12.15 2.09
C ALA A 290 4.12 11.74 3.38
N ALA A 291 3.00 11.03 3.28
CA ALA A 291 2.24 10.52 4.42
C ALA A 291 3.04 9.45 5.19
N LEU A 292 3.69 8.53 4.48
CA LEU A 292 4.51 7.46 5.05
C LEU A 292 5.69 8.03 5.86
N SER A 293 6.40 9.00 5.28
CA SER A 293 7.50 9.68 5.95
C SER A 293 7.06 10.33 7.28
N GLN A 294 5.94 11.04 7.27
CA GLN A 294 5.39 11.67 8.47
C GLN A 294 4.96 10.64 9.52
N SER A 295 4.31 9.56 9.09
CA SER A 295 3.85 8.50 9.99
C SER A 295 5.01 7.76 10.63
N ILE A 296 6.04 7.41 9.85
CA ILE A 296 7.24 6.78 10.39
C ILE A 296 7.98 7.71 11.35
N ALA A 297 8.12 9.00 11.03
CA ALA A 297 8.75 9.97 11.94
C ALA A 297 8.02 10.07 13.29
N ARG A 298 6.68 9.98 13.30
CA ARG A 298 5.87 10.01 14.52
C ARG A 298 6.07 8.78 15.40
N VAL A 299 6.08 7.58 14.82
CA VAL A 299 6.27 6.34 15.63
C VAL A 299 7.71 6.15 16.11
N LEU A 300 8.66 6.94 15.57
CA LEU A 300 10.06 6.95 15.96
C LEU A 300 10.39 8.03 17.00
N ALA A 301 9.49 8.98 17.25
CA ALA A 301 9.66 10.08 18.22
C ALA A 301 9.44 9.60 19.66
#